data_b03beea2fc28e10b5d760120bbd6106a
#
_entry.id   b03beea2fc28e10b5d760120bbd6106a
#
_cell.length_a   1.000
_cell.length_b   1.000
_cell.length_c   1.000
_cell.angle_alpha   90.00
_cell.angle_beta   90.00
_cell.angle_gamma   90.00
#
_symmetry.space_group_name_H-M   'P 1'
#
loop_
_entity.id
_entity.type
_entity.pdbx_description
1 polymer ?
#
loop_
_entity_poly.entity_id
_entity_poly.type
_entity_poly.pdbx_seq_one_letter_code
_entity_poly.pdbx_strand_id
1 'polypeptide(L)'
;EKLESGEIKGWISEQWADTNKFSKVPEKQGKEPAKFGIFIDPTKCKGCAECVDACGDHEALSMIPKSDNTIPLYQEAFDFFTSLGDTPSEYINERVLVDMMLASDSLLYTGGAGSCMGCGEGSALRMMLAATGFVYGKESIGIVAATGCNTVYGSTYPYNPFLVPWTNSLFENVSADAMGVRSRWDQLGWQDKKLWCIGGDGAMVDIGFQSMSRMLASGMDINV
;
A
#
# COMPACT_ATOMS: atom_id res chain seq x y z
N GLU A 1 -7.30 26.08 -0.98
CA GLU A 1 -6.55 27.33 -1.32
C GLU A 1 -6.03 27.32 -2.76
N LYS A 2 -5.19 26.34 -3.20
CA LYS A 2 -4.65 26.31 -4.57
C LYS A 2 -5.74 26.10 -5.64
N LEU A 3 -6.79 25.34 -5.35
CA LEU A 3 -7.94 25.17 -6.22
C LEU A 3 -8.77 26.45 -6.34
N GLU A 4 -8.89 27.21 -5.26
CA GLU A 4 -9.67 28.44 -5.18
C GLU A 4 -8.90 29.66 -5.74
N SER A 5 -7.57 29.60 -5.71
CA SER A 5 -6.71 30.67 -6.22
C SER A 5 -6.64 30.74 -7.77
N GLY A 6 -7.21 29.75 -8.46
CA GLY A 6 -7.15 29.65 -9.93
C GLY A 6 -5.77 29.27 -10.47
N GLU A 7 -4.84 28.86 -9.61
CA GLU A 7 -3.51 28.39 -10.02
C GLU A 7 -3.56 27.02 -10.72
N ILE A 8 -4.69 26.31 -10.61
CA ILE A 8 -4.87 24.98 -11.16
C ILE A 8 -5.80 25.05 -12.35
N LYS A 9 -5.40 24.41 -13.44
CA LYS A 9 -6.23 24.30 -14.65
C LYS A 9 -7.61 23.70 -14.30
N GLY A 10 -8.67 24.26 -14.86
CA GLY A 10 -10.05 23.92 -14.49
C GLY A 10 -10.36 22.43 -14.50
N TRP A 11 -9.83 21.66 -15.48
CA TRP A 11 -10.06 20.23 -15.57
C TRP A 11 -9.44 19.42 -14.39
N ILE A 12 -8.31 19.87 -13.81
CA ILE A 12 -7.74 19.23 -12.61
C ILE A 12 -8.67 19.45 -11.42
N SER A 13 -9.32 20.61 -11.33
CA SER A 13 -10.27 20.88 -10.24
C SER A 13 -11.52 20.01 -10.32
N GLU A 14 -11.89 19.55 -11.52
CA GLU A 14 -13.01 18.64 -11.74
C GLU A 14 -12.74 17.20 -11.26
N GLN A 15 -11.47 16.85 -11.01
CA GLN A 15 -11.09 15.54 -10.46
C GLN A 15 -11.32 15.44 -8.93
N TRP A 16 -11.74 16.52 -8.30
CA TRP A 16 -12.00 16.59 -6.87
C TRP A 16 -13.49 16.63 -6.59
N ALA A 17 -13.96 15.81 -5.67
CA ALA A 17 -15.36 15.71 -5.30
C ALA A 17 -15.61 16.06 -3.83
N ASP A 18 -16.78 16.63 -3.59
CA ASP A 18 -17.32 16.75 -2.25
C ASP A 18 -17.94 15.42 -1.84
N THR A 19 -17.55 14.92 -0.68
CA THR A 19 -18.03 13.66 -0.15
C THR A 19 -18.78 13.85 1.16
N ASN A 20 -19.59 12.86 1.55
CA ASN A 20 -20.24 12.91 2.86
C ASN A 20 -19.20 12.92 3.98
N LYS A 21 -18.15 12.09 3.86
CA LYS A 21 -17.17 11.90 4.91
C LYS A 21 -16.24 13.11 5.09
N PHE A 22 -15.68 13.62 3.99
CA PHE A 22 -14.62 14.63 4.04
C PHE A 22 -15.13 16.06 3.91
N SER A 23 -16.33 16.24 3.33
CA SER A 23 -16.91 17.57 3.13
C SER A 23 -18.10 17.82 4.07
N LYS A 24 -19.21 17.08 3.89
CA LYS A 24 -20.50 17.39 4.55
C LYS A 24 -20.52 17.12 6.05
N VAL A 25 -19.84 16.06 6.52
CA VAL A 25 -19.79 15.72 7.96
C VAL A 25 -18.91 16.70 8.73
N PRO A 26 -17.68 17.03 8.28
CA PRO A 26 -16.87 18.09 8.90
C PRO A 26 -17.59 19.44 8.96
N GLU A 27 -18.22 19.87 7.85
CA GLU A 27 -18.99 21.12 7.79
C GLU A 27 -20.09 21.19 8.87
N LYS A 28 -20.89 20.11 9.01
CA LYS A 28 -21.91 20.01 10.06
C LYS A 28 -21.36 20.03 11.47
N GLN A 29 -20.09 19.67 11.64
CA GLN A 29 -19.38 19.70 12.92
C GLN A 29 -18.65 21.04 13.17
N GLY A 30 -18.78 22.01 12.25
CA GLY A 30 -18.09 23.29 12.32
C GLY A 30 -16.59 23.17 12.04
N LYS A 31 -16.14 22.10 11.40
CA LYS A 31 -14.78 21.88 10.92
C LYS A 31 -14.66 22.31 9.46
N GLU A 32 -13.43 22.54 9.03
CA GLU A 32 -13.14 22.86 7.63
C GLU A 32 -13.47 21.66 6.73
N PRO A 33 -14.25 21.82 5.64
CA PRO A 33 -14.52 20.76 4.71
C PRO A 33 -13.33 20.48 3.81
N ALA A 34 -13.06 19.19 3.53
CA ALA A 34 -12.03 18.77 2.58
C ALA A 34 -12.66 18.15 1.33
N LYS A 35 -11.89 18.14 0.24
CA LYS A 35 -12.26 17.46 -1.01
C LYS A 35 -11.52 16.14 -1.12
N PHE A 36 -12.11 15.19 -1.82
CA PHE A 36 -11.53 13.89 -2.12
C PHE A 36 -11.29 13.73 -3.61
N GLY A 37 -10.15 13.18 -3.98
CA GLY A 37 -9.82 12.88 -5.38
C GLY A 37 -9.11 11.54 -5.49
N ILE A 38 -9.29 10.87 -6.64
CA ILE A 38 -8.59 9.64 -7.00
C ILE A 38 -7.73 9.94 -8.21
N PHE A 39 -6.43 9.80 -8.04
CA PHE A 39 -5.46 10.08 -9.10
C PHE A 39 -4.68 8.80 -9.43
N ILE A 40 -4.54 8.52 -10.71
CA ILE A 40 -3.88 7.32 -11.22
C ILE A 40 -2.73 7.76 -12.12
N ASP A 41 -1.53 7.24 -11.85
CA ASP A 41 -0.39 7.42 -12.74
C ASP A 41 -0.70 6.74 -14.09
N PRO A 42 -0.90 7.50 -15.18
CA PRO A 42 -1.27 6.94 -16.47
C PRO A 42 -0.16 6.10 -17.08
N THR A 43 1.09 6.31 -16.70
CA THR A 43 2.24 5.56 -17.21
C THR A 43 2.33 4.17 -16.58
N LYS A 44 1.87 4.01 -15.34
CA LYS A 44 1.86 2.75 -14.60
C LYS A 44 0.53 1.99 -14.70
N CYS A 45 -0.55 2.67 -15.04
CA CYS A 45 -1.86 2.04 -15.22
C CYS A 45 -1.80 0.98 -16.33
N LYS A 46 -2.23 -0.25 -16.05
CA LYS A 46 -2.26 -1.37 -17.01
C LYS A 46 -3.57 -1.44 -17.81
N GLY A 47 -4.56 -0.62 -17.48
CA GLY A 47 -5.87 -0.64 -18.15
C GLY A 47 -6.71 -1.88 -17.82
N CYS A 48 -6.57 -2.46 -16.63
CA CYS A 48 -7.25 -3.70 -16.25
C CYS A 48 -8.74 -3.53 -15.88
N ALA A 49 -9.23 -2.30 -15.74
CA ALA A 49 -10.59 -1.93 -15.36
C ALA A 49 -11.02 -2.31 -13.92
N GLU A 50 -10.25 -3.04 -13.14
CA GLU A 50 -10.59 -3.48 -11.78
C GLU A 50 -11.06 -2.34 -10.85
N CYS A 51 -10.44 -1.16 -10.95
CA CYS A 51 -10.85 0.01 -10.17
C CYS A 51 -12.23 0.53 -10.60
N VAL A 52 -12.59 0.39 -11.87
CA VAL A 52 -13.91 0.78 -12.40
C VAL A 52 -14.96 -0.24 -11.96
N ASP A 53 -14.65 -1.53 -12.07
CA ASP A 53 -15.54 -2.61 -11.62
C ASP A 53 -15.78 -2.53 -10.11
N ALA A 54 -14.74 -2.27 -9.31
CA ALA A 54 -14.86 -2.06 -7.87
C ALA A 54 -15.65 -0.79 -7.50
N CYS A 55 -15.66 0.21 -8.38
CA CYS A 55 -16.47 1.42 -8.20
C CYS A 55 -17.97 1.15 -8.36
N GLY A 56 -18.36 0.18 -9.20
CA GLY A 56 -19.71 -0.29 -9.37
C GLY A 56 -20.72 0.83 -9.62
N ASP A 57 -21.84 0.79 -8.90
CA ASP A 57 -22.96 1.75 -9.04
C ASP A 57 -22.60 3.20 -8.65
N HIS A 58 -21.42 3.44 -8.11
CA HIS A 58 -20.97 4.81 -7.78
C HIS A 58 -20.53 5.61 -9.01
N GLU A 59 -20.19 4.94 -10.12
CA GLU A 59 -19.81 5.55 -11.42
C GLU A 59 -18.77 6.69 -11.29
N ALA A 60 -17.94 6.66 -10.23
CA ALA A 60 -16.93 7.69 -9.98
C ALA A 60 -15.68 7.54 -10.87
N LEU A 61 -15.48 6.37 -11.46
CA LEU A 61 -14.36 6.06 -12.32
C LEU A 61 -14.84 5.52 -13.67
N SER A 62 -14.12 5.89 -14.73
CA SER A 62 -14.40 5.39 -16.08
C SER A 62 -13.09 5.08 -16.81
N MET A 63 -13.17 4.13 -17.75
CA MET A 63 -12.05 3.83 -18.65
C MET A 63 -11.99 4.82 -19.80
N ILE A 64 -10.81 5.36 -20.05
CA ILE A 64 -10.52 6.20 -21.21
C ILE A 64 -9.34 5.63 -21.99
N PRO A 65 -9.31 5.77 -23.33
CA PRO A 65 -8.18 5.35 -24.14
C PRO A 65 -6.92 6.15 -23.80
N LYS A 66 -5.79 5.48 -23.68
CA LYS A 66 -4.48 6.12 -23.60
C LYS A 66 -4.11 6.66 -25.00
N SER A 67 -3.73 7.91 -25.06
CA SER A 67 -3.28 8.58 -26.27
C SER A 67 -2.20 9.62 -25.95
N ASP A 68 -1.52 10.10 -26.97
CA ASP A 68 -0.52 11.16 -26.83
C ASP A 68 -1.10 12.45 -26.22
N ASN A 69 -2.42 12.64 -26.31
CA ASN A 69 -3.11 13.77 -25.70
C ASN A 69 -3.57 13.51 -24.26
N THR A 70 -4.02 12.30 -23.95
CA THR A 70 -4.58 11.97 -22.63
C THR A 70 -3.51 11.67 -21.60
N ILE A 71 -2.43 10.97 -21.97
CA ILE A 71 -1.34 10.62 -21.04
C ILE A 71 -0.72 11.86 -20.39
N PRO A 72 -0.27 12.90 -21.14
CA PRO A 72 0.32 14.09 -20.52
C PRO A 72 -0.65 14.83 -19.61
N LEU A 73 -1.93 14.86 -19.97
CA LEU A 73 -2.98 15.53 -19.20
C LEU A 73 -3.15 14.89 -17.83
N TYR A 74 -3.33 13.56 -17.78
CA TYR A 74 -3.50 12.83 -16.52
C TYR A 74 -2.20 12.70 -15.73
N GLN A 75 -1.05 12.75 -16.40
CA GLN A 75 0.25 12.83 -15.71
C GLN A 75 0.38 14.16 -14.96
N GLU A 76 0.00 15.28 -15.59
CA GLU A 76 0.00 16.59 -14.93
C GLU A 76 -0.90 16.58 -13.67
N ALA A 77 -2.07 15.95 -13.75
CA ALA A 77 -2.96 15.82 -12.58
C ALA A 77 -2.35 14.96 -11.47
N PHE A 78 -1.71 13.86 -11.84
CA PHE A 78 -1.05 12.96 -10.89
C PHE A 78 0.17 13.65 -10.24
N ASP A 79 0.98 14.36 -11.02
CA ASP A 79 2.14 15.11 -10.52
C ASP A 79 1.69 16.24 -9.57
N PHE A 80 0.60 16.92 -9.91
CA PHE A 80 0.00 17.90 -9.00
C PHE A 80 -0.45 17.23 -7.70
N PHE A 81 -1.19 16.12 -7.76
CA PHE A 81 -1.62 15.37 -6.59
C PHE A 81 -0.44 14.98 -5.70
N THR A 82 0.62 14.43 -6.28
CA THR A 82 1.83 14.02 -5.54
C THR A 82 2.63 15.18 -4.96
N SER A 83 2.41 16.40 -5.46
CA SER A 83 3.03 17.62 -4.92
C SER A 83 2.29 18.20 -3.72
N LEU A 84 1.08 17.69 -3.42
CA LEU A 84 0.32 18.10 -2.25
C LEU A 84 0.97 17.54 -0.97
N GLY A 85 0.73 18.20 0.14
CA GLY A 85 1.10 17.66 1.45
C GLY A 85 0.28 16.45 1.85
N ASP A 86 0.63 15.86 2.98
CA ASP A 86 -0.04 14.70 3.54
C ASP A 86 -1.51 14.99 3.85
N THR A 87 -2.32 13.94 3.84
CA THR A 87 -3.70 14.03 4.31
C THR A 87 -3.70 14.47 5.78
N PRO A 88 -4.40 15.57 6.13
CA PRO A 88 -4.42 16.03 7.52
C PRO A 88 -4.99 14.97 8.46
N SER A 89 -4.33 14.77 9.60
CA SER A 89 -4.65 13.70 10.56
C SER A 89 -6.09 13.76 11.08
N GLU A 90 -6.70 14.94 11.11
CA GLU A 90 -8.09 15.15 11.54
C GLU A 90 -9.14 14.45 10.65
N TYR A 91 -8.78 14.09 9.40
CA TYR A 91 -9.63 13.33 8.47
C TYR A 91 -9.36 11.83 8.52
N ILE A 92 -8.37 11.38 9.28
CA ILE A 92 -7.98 9.97 9.40
C ILE A 92 -8.56 9.39 10.69
N ASN A 93 -9.45 8.40 10.55
CA ASN A 93 -9.94 7.66 11.69
C ASN A 93 -9.00 6.47 11.98
N GLU A 94 -8.27 6.54 13.07
CA GLU A 94 -7.29 5.54 13.51
C GLU A 94 -7.86 4.13 13.76
N ARG A 95 -9.18 3.97 13.74
CA ARG A 95 -9.87 2.69 13.93
C ARG A 95 -10.39 2.09 12.61
N VAL A 96 -10.16 2.78 11.50
CA VAL A 96 -10.66 2.37 10.18
C VAL A 96 -9.47 2.15 9.25
N LEU A 97 -9.23 0.90 8.85
CA LEU A 97 -8.09 0.53 8.01
C LEU A 97 -8.00 1.35 6.71
N VAL A 98 -9.14 1.60 6.07
CA VAL A 98 -9.18 2.39 4.82
C VAL A 98 -8.70 3.82 5.05
N ASP A 99 -8.97 4.38 6.23
CA ASP A 99 -8.49 5.71 6.59
C ASP A 99 -6.99 5.72 6.90
N MET A 100 -6.48 4.68 7.57
CA MET A 100 -5.03 4.53 7.78
C MET A 100 -4.26 4.55 6.47
N MET A 101 -4.86 4.02 5.38
CA MET A 101 -4.26 4.04 4.04
C MET A 101 -4.20 5.45 3.41
N LEU A 102 -4.86 6.45 3.98
CA LEU A 102 -4.74 7.85 3.57
C LEU A 102 -3.51 8.55 4.16
N ALA A 103 -2.91 7.98 5.20
CA ALA A 103 -1.68 8.50 5.78
C ALA A 103 -0.50 8.15 4.88
N SER A 104 0.33 9.12 4.52
CA SER A 104 1.47 8.92 3.62
C SER A 104 2.48 7.91 4.17
N ASP A 105 2.73 7.95 5.47
CA ASP A 105 3.65 7.03 6.17
C ASP A 105 3.15 5.58 6.20
N SER A 106 1.89 5.34 5.86
CA SER A 106 1.30 4.00 5.76
C SER A 106 1.39 3.37 4.38
N LEU A 107 1.78 4.13 3.35
CA LEU A 107 1.89 3.64 1.98
C LEU A 107 3.25 2.98 1.73
N LEU A 108 3.51 1.88 2.41
CA LEU A 108 4.82 1.20 2.44
C LEU A 108 5.05 0.20 1.31
N TYR A 109 4.12 0.09 0.36
CA TYR A 109 4.22 -0.81 -0.79
C TYR A 109 3.91 -0.10 -2.09
N THR A 110 4.88 -0.02 -2.98
CA THR A 110 4.74 0.66 -4.28
C THR A 110 4.24 -0.24 -5.41
N GLY A 111 4.16 -1.54 -5.16
CA GLY A 111 3.74 -2.53 -6.15
C GLY A 111 4.86 -2.95 -7.10
N GLY A 112 4.74 -4.14 -7.67
CA GLY A 112 5.64 -4.71 -8.67
C GLY A 112 5.00 -4.71 -10.05
N ALA A 113 5.83 -4.67 -11.10
CA ALA A 113 5.39 -4.63 -12.49
C ALA A 113 4.65 -5.90 -12.95
N GLY A 114 4.87 -7.03 -12.29
CA GLY A 114 4.31 -8.34 -12.65
C GLY A 114 2.98 -8.68 -11.97
N SER A 115 2.42 -7.80 -11.14
CA SER A 115 1.15 -8.09 -10.45
C SER A 115 0.03 -8.45 -11.41
N CYS A 116 -0.73 -9.49 -11.08
CA CYS A 116 -1.96 -9.81 -11.79
C CYS A 116 -2.99 -8.66 -11.65
N MET A 117 -3.92 -8.60 -12.59
CA MET A 117 -5.08 -7.71 -12.46
C MET A 117 -5.89 -8.11 -11.24
N GLY A 118 -6.30 -7.14 -10.40
CA GLY A 118 -7.07 -7.39 -9.20
C GLY A 118 -6.41 -8.31 -8.17
N CYS A 119 -5.06 -8.31 -8.08
CA CYS A 119 -4.31 -9.20 -7.20
C CYS A 119 -4.73 -9.05 -5.73
N GLY A 120 -5.41 -10.06 -5.19
CA GLY A 120 -5.86 -10.08 -3.80
C GLY A 120 -4.71 -10.12 -2.79
N GLU A 121 -3.63 -10.85 -3.10
CA GLU A 121 -2.42 -10.89 -2.25
C GLU A 121 -1.76 -9.51 -2.17
N GLY A 122 -1.59 -8.83 -3.30
CA GLY A 122 -1.03 -7.48 -3.33
C GLY A 122 -1.88 -6.48 -2.55
N SER A 123 -3.21 -6.59 -2.64
CA SER A 123 -4.15 -5.77 -1.89
C SER A 123 -4.08 -6.05 -0.38
N ALA A 124 -4.06 -7.32 0.01
CA ALA A 124 -3.95 -7.73 1.40
C ALA A 124 -2.62 -7.25 2.03
N LEU A 125 -1.53 -7.42 1.30
CA LEU A 125 -0.20 -6.97 1.72
C LEU A 125 -0.18 -5.44 1.91
N ARG A 126 -0.77 -4.70 0.99
CA ARG A 126 -0.86 -3.23 1.10
C ARG A 126 -1.65 -2.80 2.33
N MET A 127 -2.78 -3.44 2.61
CA MET A 127 -3.58 -3.17 3.82
C MET A 127 -2.83 -3.53 5.10
N MET A 128 -2.18 -4.68 5.13
CA MET A 128 -1.39 -5.14 6.28
C MET A 128 -0.24 -4.18 6.58
N LEU A 129 0.52 -3.79 5.56
CA LEU A 129 1.63 -2.85 5.72
C LEU A 129 1.15 -1.45 6.11
N ALA A 130 0.01 -0.99 5.57
CA ALA A 130 -0.57 0.29 5.96
C ALA A 130 -0.96 0.30 7.45
N ALA A 131 -1.64 -0.74 7.93
CA ALA A 131 -1.99 -0.84 9.34
C ALA A 131 -0.77 -0.93 10.25
N THR A 132 0.21 -1.77 9.87
CA THR A 132 1.45 -1.94 10.65
C THR A 132 2.27 -0.65 10.67
N GLY A 133 2.41 0.00 9.52
CA GLY A 133 3.13 1.28 9.40
C GLY A 133 2.48 2.40 10.19
N PHE A 134 1.15 2.48 10.14
CA PHE A 134 0.39 3.47 10.89
C PHE A 134 0.58 3.31 12.41
N VAL A 135 0.56 2.06 12.90
CA VAL A 135 0.63 1.77 14.35
C VAL A 135 2.06 1.84 14.89
N TYR A 136 3.03 1.30 14.17
CA TYR A 136 4.39 1.11 14.69
C TYR A 136 5.44 2.02 14.03
N GLY A 137 5.10 2.70 12.95
CA GLY A 137 6.04 3.47 12.14
C GLY A 137 6.89 2.59 11.23
N LYS A 138 7.25 3.10 10.06
CA LYS A 138 8.02 2.37 9.03
C LYS A 138 9.40 1.90 9.51
N GLU A 139 10.03 2.65 10.40
CA GLU A 139 11.35 2.33 10.94
C GLU A 139 11.36 1.09 11.87
N SER A 140 10.16 0.66 12.29
CA SER A 140 9.98 -0.50 13.17
C SER A 140 9.62 -1.78 12.42
N ILE A 141 9.61 -1.78 11.09
CA ILE A 141 9.14 -2.89 10.27
C ILE A 141 10.27 -3.47 9.43
N GLY A 142 10.30 -4.78 9.30
CA GLY A 142 11.11 -5.48 8.32
C GLY A 142 10.36 -6.68 7.74
N ILE A 143 10.73 -7.07 6.54
CA ILE A 143 10.06 -8.12 5.77
C ILE A 143 11.09 -9.19 5.34
N VAL A 144 10.73 -10.45 5.56
CA VAL A 144 11.35 -11.60 4.90
C VAL A 144 10.28 -12.25 4.03
N ALA A 145 10.47 -12.28 2.73
CA ALA A 145 9.48 -12.77 1.78
C ALA A 145 9.95 -14.03 1.05
N ALA A 146 9.03 -14.94 0.80
CA ALA A 146 9.29 -16.14 0.00
C ALA A 146 9.27 -15.83 -1.51
N THR A 147 9.87 -16.73 -2.27
CA THR A 147 9.68 -16.80 -3.72
C THR A 147 8.24 -17.25 -4.04
N GLY A 148 7.74 -16.92 -5.22
CA GLY A 148 6.40 -17.21 -5.71
C GLY A 148 5.71 -15.93 -6.17
N CYS A 149 4.40 -15.79 -5.96
CA CYS A 149 3.66 -14.56 -6.26
C CYS A 149 4.25 -13.33 -5.56
N ASN A 150 4.84 -13.53 -4.38
CA ASN A 150 5.54 -12.46 -3.66
C ASN A 150 6.68 -11.82 -4.48
N THR A 151 7.40 -12.59 -5.30
CA THR A 151 8.44 -12.04 -6.18
C THR A 151 7.86 -11.46 -7.48
N VAL A 152 6.63 -11.77 -7.82
CA VAL A 152 5.95 -11.24 -9.01
C VAL A 152 5.35 -9.87 -8.71
N TYR A 153 4.53 -9.75 -7.68
CA TYR A 153 3.95 -8.46 -7.29
C TYR A 153 4.93 -7.59 -6.47
N GLY A 154 5.90 -8.21 -5.79
CA GLY A 154 6.91 -7.54 -4.99
C GLY A 154 8.20 -7.19 -5.74
N SER A 155 8.34 -7.58 -7.01
CA SER A 155 9.58 -7.55 -7.79
C SER A 155 10.68 -8.49 -7.25
N THR A 156 11.66 -8.80 -8.09
CA THR A 156 12.74 -9.71 -7.76
C THR A 156 13.86 -8.97 -7.06
N TYR A 157 14.37 -9.53 -5.96
CA TYR A 157 15.58 -9.02 -5.31
C TYR A 157 16.70 -8.77 -6.35
N PRO A 158 17.47 -7.66 -6.30
CA PRO A 158 17.55 -6.69 -5.20
C PRO A 158 16.57 -5.50 -5.27
N TYR A 159 15.63 -5.51 -6.18
CA TYR A 159 14.64 -4.44 -6.28
C TYR A 159 13.68 -4.53 -5.09
N ASN A 160 13.60 -3.46 -4.31
CA ASN A 160 12.73 -3.39 -3.15
C ASN A 160 11.46 -2.57 -3.46
N PRO A 161 10.28 -3.20 -3.58
CA PRO A 161 9.03 -2.48 -3.76
C PRO A 161 8.45 -1.97 -2.45
N PHE A 162 9.03 -2.38 -1.33
CA PHE A 162 8.64 -1.97 0.01
C PHE A 162 9.49 -0.78 0.46
N LEU A 163 8.88 0.19 1.10
CA LEU A 163 9.60 1.33 1.67
C LEU A 163 10.15 1.02 3.09
N VAL A 164 10.39 -0.26 3.35
CA VAL A 164 10.97 -0.81 4.57
C VAL A 164 12.05 -1.83 4.23
N PRO A 165 12.95 -2.18 5.15
CA PRO A 165 13.93 -3.23 4.93
C PRO A 165 13.28 -4.56 4.53
N TRP A 166 13.79 -5.16 3.47
CA TRP A 166 13.24 -6.38 2.89
C TRP A 166 14.35 -7.31 2.42
N THR A 167 14.10 -8.61 2.57
CA THR A 167 14.89 -9.65 1.95
C THR A 167 13.99 -10.74 1.38
N ASN A 168 14.51 -11.50 0.43
CA ASN A 168 13.78 -12.60 -0.22
C ASN A 168 14.60 -13.89 -0.11
N SER A 169 13.90 -15.00 0.09
CA SER A 169 14.47 -16.33 0.11
C SER A 169 13.63 -17.32 -0.69
N LEU A 170 14.12 -18.53 -0.88
CA LEU A 170 13.37 -19.60 -1.53
C LEU A 170 12.15 -19.99 -0.70
N PHE A 171 11.18 -20.66 -1.35
CA PHE A 171 9.90 -21.06 -0.75
C PHE A 171 10.03 -21.63 0.66
N GLU A 172 10.83 -22.71 0.79
CA GLU A 172 11.01 -23.46 2.03
C GLU A 172 11.88 -22.75 3.07
N ASN A 173 12.66 -21.76 2.67
CA ASN A 173 13.65 -21.13 3.53
C ASN A 173 13.12 -19.92 4.29
N VAL A 174 12.05 -19.27 3.80
CA VAL A 174 11.60 -17.98 4.34
C VAL A 174 11.38 -17.98 5.84
N SER A 175 10.76 -19.02 6.38
CA SER A 175 10.50 -19.14 7.82
C SER A 175 11.80 -19.36 8.63
N ALA A 176 12.74 -20.12 8.08
CA ALA A 176 14.04 -20.30 8.71
C ALA A 176 14.86 -19.01 8.71
N ASP A 177 14.86 -18.27 7.60
CA ASP A 177 15.51 -16.97 7.50
C ASP A 177 14.89 -15.94 8.44
N ALA A 178 13.55 -15.94 8.56
CA ALA A 178 12.85 -15.07 9.51
C ALA A 178 13.28 -15.35 10.97
N MET A 179 13.42 -16.62 11.34
CA MET A 179 13.98 -16.98 12.67
C MET A 179 15.40 -16.47 12.86
N GLY A 180 16.25 -16.56 11.83
CA GLY A 180 17.62 -16.02 11.85
C GLY A 180 17.63 -14.50 12.02
N VAL A 181 16.82 -13.79 11.25
CA VAL A 181 16.68 -12.33 11.35
C VAL A 181 16.17 -11.93 12.73
N ARG A 182 15.11 -12.57 13.24
CA ARG A 182 14.57 -12.28 14.56
C ARG A 182 15.60 -12.53 15.67
N SER A 183 16.32 -13.67 15.61
CA SER A 183 17.41 -13.96 16.57
C SER A 183 18.45 -12.86 16.58
N ARG A 184 18.83 -12.35 15.39
CA ARG A 184 19.80 -11.26 15.30
C ARG A 184 19.24 -9.94 15.85
N TRP A 185 17.98 -9.63 15.57
CA TRP A 185 17.35 -8.43 16.11
C TRP A 185 17.25 -8.47 17.63
N ASP A 186 16.95 -9.63 18.21
CA ASP A 186 16.93 -9.80 19.67
C ASP A 186 18.29 -9.57 20.31
N GLN A 187 19.38 -10.07 19.67
CA GLN A 187 20.76 -9.80 20.11
C GLN A 187 21.13 -8.31 20.03
N LEU A 188 20.53 -7.56 19.09
CA LEU A 188 20.75 -6.13 18.95
C LEU A 188 19.87 -5.28 19.87
N GLY A 189 18.98 -5.87 20.64
CA GLY A 189 18.04 -5.16 21.51
C GLY A 189 16.82 -4.58 20.76
N TRP A 190 16.50 -5.13 19.58
CA TRP A 190 15.39 -4.64 18.73
C TRP A 190 14.12 -5.47 18.90
N GLN A 191 13.75 -5.75 20.14
CA GLN A 191 12.55 -6.54 20.46
C GLN A 191 11.24 -5.83 20.10
N ASP A 192 11.25 -4.52 20.04
CA ASP A 192 10.10 -3.68 19.66
C ASP A 192 9.80 -3.69 18.16
N LYS A 193 10.76 -4.09 17.33
CA LYS A 193 10.58 -4.14 15.87
C LYS A 193 9.71 -5.31 15.43
N LYS A 194 8.88 -5.05 14.41
CA LYS A 194 7.93 -6.00 13.83
C LYS A 194 8.50 -6.66 12.59
N LEU A 195 8.77 -7.94 12.69
CA LEU A 195 9.22 -8.76 11.57
C LEU A 195 8.04 -9.49 10.95
N TRP A 196 7.84 -9.29 9.65
CA TRP A 196 6.87 -10.02 8.84
C TRP A 196 7.56 -11.10 8.02
N CYS A 197 7.10 -12.33 8.15
CA CYS A 197 7.45 -13.47 7.31
C CYS A 197 6.31 -13.68 6.32
N ILE A 198 6.52 -13.36 5.05
CA ILE A 198 5.49 -13.35 4.02
C ILE A 198 5.76 -14.47 3.02
N GLY A 199 4.79 -15.36 2.82
CA GLY A 199 4.87 -16.43 1.84
C GLY A 199 3.50 -16.80 1.32
N GLY A 200 3.46 -17.40 0.13
CA GLY A 200 2.28 -18.02 -0.43
C GLY A 200 2.03 -19.42 0.15
N ASP A 201 1.04 -20.09 -0.39
CA ASP A 201 0.63 -21.45 0.00
C ASP A 201 1.79 -22.46 -0.08
N GLY A 202 2.54 -22.48 -1.16
CA GLY A 202 3.70 -23.36 -1.32
C GLY A 202 4.76 -23.15 -0.24
N ALA A 203 5.06 -21.89 0.08
CA ALA A 203 6.08 -21.55 1.07
C ALA A 203 5.64 -21.84 2.51
N MET A 204 4.34 -21.78 2.80
CA MET A 204 3.83 -21.87 4.17
C MET A 204 3.20 -23.22 4.50
N VAL A 205 2.38 -23.77 3.58
CA VAL A 205 1.57 -24.96 3.89
C VAL A 205 1.89 -26.18 3.03
N ASP A 206 2.89 -26.09 2.14
CA ASP A 206 3.38 -27.20 1.35
C ASP A 206 4.89 -27.39 1.57
N ILE A 207 5.75 -27.09 0.61
CA ILE A 207 7.20 -27.36 0.69
C ILE A 207 7.87 -26.67 1.90
N GLY A 208 7.40 -25.50 2.32
CA GLY A 208 7.92 -24.76 3.45
C GLY A 208 7.26 -25.06 4.80
N PHE A 209 6.26 -25.96 4.85
CA PHE A 209 5.50 -26.21 6.08
C PHE A 209 6.38 -26.65 7.24
N GLN A 210 7.40 -27.47 7.01
CA GLN A 210 8.32 -27.91 8.07
C GLN A 210 9.01 -26.71 8.76
N SER A 211 9.53 -25.79 7.97
CA SER A 211 10.18 -24.55 8.48
C SER A 211 9.19 -23.67 9.20
N MET A 212 8.01 -23.47 8.63
CA MET A 212 6.93 -22.68 9.25
C MET A 212 6.46 -23.28 10.57
N SER A 213 6.21 -24.58 10.62
CA SER A 213 5.84 -25.28 11.84
C SER A 213 6.90 -25.10 12.94
N ARG A 214 8.18 -25.19 12.56
CA ARG A 214 9.29 -24.96 13.50
C ARG A 214 9.34 -23.51 13.99
N MET A 215 9.12 -22.55 13.10
CA MET A 215 9.07 -21.14 13.44
C MET A 215 7.95 -20.85 14.44
N LEU A 216 6.74 -21.35 14.19
CA LEU A 216 5.61 -21.20 15.11
C LEU A 216 5.88 -21.84 16.48
N ALA A 217 6.50 -23.04 16.49
CA ALA A 217 6.86 -23.73 17.72
C ALA A 217 8.00 -23.03 18.49
N SER A 218 8.77 -22.15 17.87
CA SER A 218 9.87 -21.43 18.53
C SER A 218 9.41 -20.36 19.52
N GLY A 219 8.19 -19.85 19.35
CA GLY A 219 7.66 -18.75 20.16
C GLY A 219 8.34 -17.38 19.92
N MET A 220 9.11 -17.24 18.85
CA MET A 220 9.73 -15.98 18.46
C MET A 220 8.67 -14.96 18.01
N ASP A 221 8.88 -13.66 18.28
CA ASP A 221 8.00 -12.58 17.84
C ASP A 221 8.17 -12.32 16.34
N ILE A 222 7.51 -13.17 15.54
CA ILE A 222 7.47 -13.13 14.08
C ILE A 222 6.00 -13.16 13.65
N ASN A 223 5.61 -12.18 12.86
CA ASN A 223 4.28 -12.13 12.24
C ASN A 223 4.31 -12.94 10.91
N VAL A 224 3.22 -13.68 10.59
CA VAL A 224 3.13 -14.51 9.38
C VAL A 224 1.88 -14.13 8.60
#